data_cc27951fd305d9d8fa493a6e7420f464
#
_entry.id   cc27951fd305d9d8fa493a6e7420f464
#
_cell.length_a   1.000
_cell.length_b   1.000
_cell.length_c   1.000
_cell.angle_alpha   90.00
_cell.angle_beta   90.00
_cell.angle_gamma   90.00
#
_symmetry.space_group_name_H-M   'P 1'
#
loop_
_entity.id
_entity.type
_entity.pdbx_description
1 polymer ?
#
loop_
_entity_poly.entity_id
_entity_poly.type
_entity_poly.pdbx_seq_one_letter_code
_entity_poly.pdbx_strand_id
1 'polypeptide(L)'
;MRCLNCLSILRGGANIVFNGWEATLRVLAVETATSWQSVAILDGSRILARHDQDAAGSHAKLLLPTIDRLFCETGLTVKQLDGLAVSIGPGSFTGLRVGLATLLAFRTISRLPLAVVPTLEGMAWNLRGASTLLCPVLNSRRGELYWALFRWAGNDRLERVMSEQVGTAAMLGSSLTGSAVVFGEGWTVEESAVRASISSSVTVIEASDSAKNPSAVSIGLAGIERLRRGEHAGGGISPLYVQRTAAELKYEESGGISPVTLRQERVAKKVNARLATARGTRGKGKDGT
;
A
#
# COMPACT_ATOMS: atom_id res chain seq x y z
N MET A 1 -7.43 21.26 37.59
CA MET A 1 -6.74 22.34 36.86
C MET A 1 -7.00 22.16 35.40
N ARG A 2 -7.78 23.05 34.79
CA ARG A 2 -8.18 23.04 33.39
C ARG A 2 -7.05 23.63 32.56
N CYS A 3 -6.53 22.90 31.59
CA CYS A 3 -5.70 23.47 30.51
C CYS A 3 -6.60 23.84 29.34
N LEU A 4 -7.01 25.11 29.30
CA LEU A 4 -7.49 25.80 28.11
C LEU A 4 -6.26 26.23 27.32
N ASN A 5 -6.18 25.82 26.08
CA ASN A 5 -5.63 26.48 24.88
C ASN A 5 -5.10 25.44 23.92
N CYS A 6 -5.91 25.11 22.95
CA CYS A 6 -5.44 24.69 21.61
C CYS A 6 -6.62 24.70 20.66
N LEU A 7 -6.94 25.86 20.13
CA LEU A 7 -7.65 25.99 18.88
C LEU A 7 -7.13 27.23 18.16
N SER A 8 -6.18 27.04 17.27
CA SER A 8 -5.95 27.93 16.15
C SER A 8 -5.68 27.07 14.91
N ILE A 9 -6.71 26.92 14.10
CA ILE A 9 -6.62 26.34 12.77
C ILE A 9 -5.94 27.37 11.88
N LEU A 10 -4.70 27.11 11.46
CA LEU A 10 -4.05 27.84 10.38
C LEU A 10 -3.98 26.95 9.14
N ARG A 11 -4.62 27.45 8.08
CA ARG A 11 -4.45 27.00 6.69
C ARG A 11 -3.03 27.38 6.24
N GLY A 12 -2.26 26.40 5.82
CA GLY A 12 -0.92 26.59 5.26
C GLY A 12 0.02 25.50 5.75
N GLY A 13 0.60 24.73 4.82
CA GLY A 13 1.49 23.60 5.13
C GLY A 13 2.62 24.01 6.09
N ALA A 14 2.45 23.65 7.34
CA ALA A 14 3.43 23.82 8.38
C ALA A 14 3.56 22.50 9.14
N ASN A 15 4.78 22.01 9.25
CA ASN A 15 5.14 20.95 10.17
C ASN A 15 4.67 21.32 11.56
N ILE A 16 3.74 20.57 12.13
CA ILE A 16 3.30 20.74 13.52
C ILE A 16 4.41 20.15 14.40
N VAL A 17 5.36 20.98 14.80
CA VAL A 17 6.34 20.64 15.82
C VAL A 17 5.73 21.04 17.16
N PHE A 18 5.25 20.08 17.93
CA PHE A 18 4.92 20.27 19.34
C PHE A 18 6.11 19.84 20.19
N ASN A 19 6.74 20.80 20.87
CA ASN A 19 7.64 20.72 22.03
C ASN A 19 8.07 19.29 22.45
N GLY A 20 8.98 18.66 21.69
CA GLY A 20 9.72 17.47 22.15
C GLY A 20 8.95 16.14 22.27
N TRP A 21 7.62 16.13 22.08
CA TRP A 21 6.79 14.93 22.04
C TRP A 21 6.17 14.87 20.65
N GLU A 22 6.68 13.99 19.79
CA GLU A 22 5.98 13.67 18.54
C GLU A 22 4.60 13.13 18.92
N ALA A 23 3.55 13.86 18.54
CA ALA A 23 2.18 13.40 18.72
C ALA A 23 2.02 12.06 17.98
N THR A 24 1.71 11.01 18.70
CA THR A 24 1.43 9.71 18.11
C THR A 24 0.12 9.79 17.35
N LEU A 25 0.08 9.22 16.13
CA LEU A 25 -1.14 9.17 15.32
C LEU A 25 -1.87 7.87 15.59
N ARG A 26 -3.16 7.97 15.91
CA ARG A 26 -4.07 6.83 16.00
C ARG A 26 -4.67 6.52 14.64
N VAL A 27 -4.41 5.34 14.13
CA VAL A 27 -4.79 4.94 12.79
C VAL A 27 -5.54 3.61 12.81
N LEU A 28 -6.70 3.58 12.12
CA LEU A 28 -7.36 2.34 11.74
C LEU A 28 -6.76 1.88 10.42
N ALA A 29 -6.21 0.68 10.39
CA ALA A 29 -5.61 0.07 9.23
C ALA A 29 -6.36 -1.18 8.78
N VAL A 30 -6.48 -1.37 7.46
CA VAL A 30 -7.18 -2.49 6.82
C VAL A 30 -6.34 -3.10 5.72
N GLU A 31 -6.23 -4.43 5.74
CA GLU A 31 -5.60 -5.24 4.70
C GLU A 31 -6.56 -6.33 4.23
N THR A 32 -6.83 -6.38 2.94
CA THR A 32 -7.78 -7.33 2.32
C THR A 32 -7.32 -7.78 0.93
N ALA A 33 -6.01 -7.69 0.65
CA ALA A 33 -5.49 -7.97 -0.69
C ALA A 33 -5.34 -9.46 -1.02
N THR A 34 -5.39 -10.35 -0.02
CA THR A 34 -5.29 -11.81 -0.20
C THR A 34 -6.54 -12.51 0.35
N SER A 35 -6.51 -13.83 0.53
CA SER A 35 -7.54 -14.55 1.30
C SER A 35 -7.53 -14.16 2.78
N TRP A 36 -6.42 -13.62 3.25
CA TRP A 36 -6.22 -13.16 4.61
C TRP A 36 -6.82 -11.77 4.81
N GLN A 37 -7.62 -11.60 5.85
CA GLN A 37 -8.12 -10.29 6.28
C GLN A 37 -7.43 -9.88 7.56
N SER A 38 -6.86 -8.69 7.57
CA SER A 38 -6.24 -8.11 8.75
C SER A 38 -6.82 -6.73 9.02
N VAL A 39 -7.11 -6.43 10.28
CA VAL A 39 -7.56 -5.12 10.76
C VAL A 39 -6.78 -4.77 12.02
N ALA A 40 -6.31 -3.53 12.14
CA ALA A 40 -5.59 -3.08 13.32
C ALA A 40 -5.93 -1.64 13.67
N ILE A 41 -5.90 -1.31 14.96
CA ILE A 41 -5.88 0.05 15.47
C ILE A 41 -4.52 0.27 16.15
N LEU A 42 -3.81 1.29 15.69
CA LEU A 42 -2.47 1.65 16.17
C LEU A 42 -2.49 3.02 16.82
N ASP A 43 -1.58 3.24 17.77
CA ASP A 43 -1.22 4.55 18.32
C ASP A 43 0.30 4.73 18.16
N GLY A 44 0.71 5.41 17.11
CA GLY A 44 2.09 5.40 16.64
C GLY A 44 2.55 3.98 16.26
N SER A 45 3.59 3.47 16.91
CA SER A 45 4.07 2.09 16.72
C SER A 45 3.39 1.07 17.64
N ARG A 46 2.56 1.51 18.58
CA ARG A 46 1.86 0.63 19.53
C ARG A 46 0.60 0.07 18.89
N ILE A 47 0.44 -1.25 18.93
CA ILE A 47 -0.79 -1.93 18.52
C ILE A 47 -1.77 -1.85 19.69
N LEU A 48 -2.92 -1.19 19.50
CA LEU A 48 -3.99 -1.13 20.49
C LEU A 48 -4.91 -2.35 20.40
N ALA A 49 -5.27 -2.73 19.18
CA ALA A 49 -6.01 -3.96 18.89
C ALA A 49 -5.65 -4.45 17.47
N ARG A 50 -5.75 -5.76 17.28
CA ARG A 50 -5.50 -6.41 15.98
C ARG A 50 -6.37 -7.65 15.86
N HIS A 51 -6.89 -7.89 14.66
CA HIS A 51 -7.57 -9.14 14.34
C HIS A 51 -7.21 -9.58 12.93
N ASP A 52 -6.76 -10.83 12.83
CA ASP A 52 -6.38 -11.48 11.58
C ASP A 52 -7.19 -12.76 11.42
N GLN A 53 -7.71 -13.01 10.21
CA GLN A 53 -8.50 -14.21 9.94
C GLN A 53 -8.44 -14.58 8.46
N ASP A 54 -8.64 -15.86 8.17
CA ASP A 54 -8.96 -16.28 6.81
C ASP A 54 -10.38 -15.79 6.46
N ALA A 55 -10.48 -15.06 5.38
CA ALA A 55 -11.72 -14.46 4.89
C ALA A 55 -11.96 -14.77 3.41
N ALA A 56 -11.40 -15.88 2.90
CA ALA A 56 -11.54 -16.28 1.50
C ALA A 56 -13.01 -16.20 1.05
N GLY A 57 -13.29 -15.30 0.10
CA GLY A 57 -14.64 -15.05 -0.42
C GLY A 57 -15.62 -14.37 0.56
N SER A 58 -15.19 -13.99 1.77
CA SER A 58 -16.06 -13.49 2.84
C SER A 58 -15.70 -12.08 3.36
N HIS A 59 -14.71 -11.40 2.77
CA HIS A 59 -14.27 -10.06 3.21
C HIS A 59 -15.43 -9.09 3.45
N ALA A 60 -16.40 -9.03 2.54
CA ALA A 60 -17.54 -8.12 2.64
C ALA A 60 -18.43 -8.38 3.87
N LYS A 61 -18.52 -9.65 4.31
CA LYS A 61 -19.30 -10.02 5.48
C LYS A 61 -18.55 -9.80 6.79
N LEU A 62 -17.23 -9.96 6.77
CA LEU A 62 -16.42 -10.01 7.98
C LEU A 62 -15.78 -8.67 8.35
N LEU A 63 -15.52 -7.79 7.37
CA LEU A 63 -14.72 -6.59 7.60
C LEU A 63 -15.34 -5.62 8.60
N LEU A 64 -16.60 -5.22 8.41
CA LEU A 64 -17.26 -4.28 9.32
C LEU A 64 -17.46 -4.84 10.73
N PRO A 65 -17.92 -6.09 10.93
CA PRO A 65 -17.95 -6.71 12.26
C PRO A 65 -16.58 -6.77 12.94
N THR A 66 -15.51 -7.01 12.18
CA THR A 66 -14.14 -7.00 12.73
C THR A 66 -13.74 -5.59 13.18
N ILE A 67 -14.01 -4.57 12.38
CA ILE A 67 -13.73 -3.17 12.76
C ILE A 67 -14.49 -2.78 14.02
N ASP A 68 -15.81 -3.09 14.08
CA ASP A 68 -16.66 -2.81 15.24
C ASP A 68 -16.11 -3.47 16.51
N ARG A 69 -15.74 -4.75 16.40
CA ARG A 69 -15.10 -5.49 17.50
C ARG A 69 -13.86 -4.78 18.02
N LEU A 70 -12.94 -4.30 17.14
CA LEU A 70 -11.73 -3.61 17.57
C LEU A 70 -12.05 -2.29 18.27
N PHE A 71 -13.05 -1.57 17.83
CA PHE A 71 -13.54 -0.37 18.53
C PHE A 71 -14.09 -0.71 19.92
N CYS A 72 -14.87 -1.77 20.05
CA CYS A 72 -15.34 -2.24 21.36
C CYS A 72 -14.20 -2.66 22.29
N GLU A 73 -13.23 -3.41 21.78
CA GLU A 73 -12.05 -3.87 22.55
C GLU A 73 -11.18 -2.70 23.05
N THR A 74 -11.03 -1.66 22.25
CA THR A 74 -10.19 -0.49 22.61
C THR A 74 -10.95 0.60 23.36
N GLY A 75 -12.27 0.56 23.38
CA GLY A 75 -13.10 1.66 23.89
C GLY A 75 -13.02 2.93 23.07
N LEU A 76 -12.40 2.88 21.87
CA LEU A 76 -12.25 4.03 21.00
C LEU A 76 -13.48 4.21 20.09
N THR A 77 -13.61 5.40 19.57
CA THR A 77 -14.56 5.77 18.51
C THR A 77 -13.79 6.32 17.30
N VAL A 78 -14.44 6.35 16.14
CA VAL A 78 -13.87 6.92 14.90
C VAL A 78 -13.38 8.37 15.10
N LYS A 79 -14.04 9.14 15.96
CA LYS A 79 -13.68 10.55 16.26
C LYS A 79 -12.36 10.70 17.02
N GLN A 80 -11.85 9.61 17.60
CA GLN A 80 -10.59 9.60 18.35
C GLN A 80 -9.42 9.08 17.53
N LEU A 81 -9.67 8.75 16.24
CA LEU A 81 -8.63 8.45 15.27
C LEU A 81 -8.10 9.74 14.63
N ASP A 82 -6.85 9.71 14.20
CA ASP A 82 -6.16 10.78 13.47
C ASP A 82 -6.06 10.47 11.98
N GLY A 83 -6.25 9.21 11.58
CA GLY A 83 -6.15 8.80 10.19
C GLY A 83 -6.62 7.37 9.92
N LEU A 84 -6.62 7.05 8.65
CA LEU A 84 -6.98 5.74 8.10
C LEU A 84 -5.86 5.25 7.21
N ALA A 85 -5.65 3.93 7.13
CA ALA A 85 -4.68 3.32 6.22
C ALA A 85 -5.27 2.07 5.56
N VAL A 86 -5.07 1.90 4.25
CA VAL A 86 -5.59 0.76 3.50
C VAL A 86 -4.59 0.28 2.46
N SER A 87 -4.51 -1.04 2.29
CA SER A 87 -3.81 -1.62 1.15
C SER A 87 -4.58 -1.39 -0.15
N ILE A 88 -3.85 -1.09 -1.22
CA ILE A 88 -4.44 -0.83 -2.54
C ILE A 88 -4.03 -1.83 -3.61
N GLY A 89 -3.30 -2.89 -3.26
CA GLY A 89 -2.82 -3.91 -4.20
C GLY A 89 -1.31 -3.87 -4.44
N PRO A 90 -0.81 -4.82 -5.22
CA PRO A 90 -1.55 -5.85 -5.94
C PRO A 90 -2.21 -6.90 -5.04
N GLY A 91 -3.17 -7.64 -5.59
CA GLY A 91 -3.86 -8.71 -4.87
C GLY A 91 -5.29 -8.98 -5.39
N SER A 92 -6.12 -9.55 -4.54
CA SER A 92 -7.52 -9.88 -4.83
C SER A 92 -8.34 -8.67 -5.26
N PHE A 93 -8.85 -8.70 -6.47
CA PHE A 93 -9.68 -7.63 -7.02
C PHE A 93 -10.92 -7.30 -6.16
N THR A 94 -11.60 -8.34 -5.66
CA THR A 94 -12.78 -8.18 -4.80
C THR A 94 -12.38 -7.69 -3.41
N GLY A 95 -11.37 -8.31 -2.81
CA GLY A 95 -10.90 -7.94 -1.48
C GLY A 95 -10.45 -6.47 -1.40
N LEU A 96 -9.60 -6.03 -2.34
CA LEU A 96 -9.14 -4.65 -2.40
C LEU A 96 -10.27 -3.64 -2.50
N ARG A 97 -11.32 -3.94 -3.28
CA ARG A 97 -12.49 -3.07 -3.40
C ARG A 97 -13.29 -3.01 -2.11
N VAL A 98 -13.43 -4.12 -1.40
CA VAL A 98 -14.13 -4.17 -0.11
C VAL A 98 -13.39 -3.31 0.92
N GLY A 99 -12.08 -3.50 1.09
CA GLY A 99 -11.28 -2.71 2.03
C GLY A 99 -11.30 -1.22 1.69
N LEU A 100 -11.05 -0.88 0.43
CA LEU A 100 -11.00 0.51 -0.02
C LEU A 100 -12.37 1.20 0.10
N ALA A 101 -13.46 0.56 -0.34
CA ALA A 101 -14.82 1.12 -0.23
C ALA A 101 -15.23 1.35 1.23
N THR A 102 -14.88 0.41 2.12
CA THR A 102 -15.15 0.54 3.56
C THR A 102 -14.41 1.75 4.13
N LEU A 103 -13.10 1.90 3.91
CA LEU A 103 -12.38 3.04 4.47
C LEU A 103 -12.68 4.37 3.77
N LEU A 104 -13.10 4.36 2.51
CA LEU A 104 -13.66 5.55 1.86
C LEU A 104 -14.98 6.00 2.49
N ALA A 105 -15.85 5.08 2.90
CA ALA A 105 -17.07 5.41 3.66
C ALA A 105 -16.72 6.03 5.02
N PHE A 106 -15.78 5.44 5.77
CA PHE A 106 -15.28 6.04 7.02
C PHE A 106 -14.71 7.44 6.79
N ARG A 107 -13.86 7.61 5.78
CA ARG A 107 -13.30 8.92 5.40
C ARG A 107 -14.38 9.95 5.10
N THR A 108 -15.41 9.57 4.36
CA THR A 108 -16.51 10.48 3.98
C THR A 108 -17.24 11.02 5.19
N ILE A 109 -17.48 10.17 6.20
CA ILE A 109 -18.22 10.54 7.41
C ILE A 109 -17.30 11.29 8.39
N SER A 110 -16.07 10.80 8.62
CA SER A 110 -15.15 11.33 9.64
C SER A 110 -14.29 12.47 9.15
N ARG A 111 -14.10 12.61 7.83
CA ARG A 111 -13.16 13.51 7.16
C ARG A 111 -11.68 13.25 7.51
N LEU A 112 -11.37 12.10 8.07
CA LEU A 112 -10.01 11.71 8.39
C LEU A 112 -9.15 11.56 7.11
N PRO A 113 -7.87 11.88 7.16
CA PRO A 113 -6.95 11.60 6.05
C PRO A 113 -6.80 10.09 5.88
N LEU A 114 -6.74 9.64 4.64
CA LEU A 114 -6.58 8.23 4.26
C LEU A 114 -5.23 8.03 3.57
N ALA A 115 -4.35 7.26 4.19
CA ALA A 115 -3.14 6.76 3.55
C ALA A 115 -3.46 5.51 2.74
N VAL A 116 -2.98 5.47 1.51
CA VAL A 116 -3.05 4.29 0.65
C VAL A 116 -1.66 3.68 0.53
N VAL A 117 -1.55 2.38 0.77
CA VAL A 117 -0.28 1.66 0.84
C VAL A 117 -0.31 0.50 -0.16
N PRO A 118 0.65 0.39 -1.09
CA PRO A 118 0.81 -0.80 -1.90
C PRO A 118 1.01 -2.04 -1.04
N THR A 119 0.35 -3.15 -1.37
CA THR A 119 0.37 -4.37 -0.55
C THR A 119 1.79 -4.90 -0.34
N LEU A 120 2.59 -4.96 -1.41
CA LEU A 120 3.97 -5.43 -1.32
C LEU A 120 4.87 -4.49 -0.50
N GLU A 121 4.61 -3.19 -0.54
CA GLU A 121 5.28 -2.22 0.33
C GLU A 121 4.91 -2.48 1.80
N GLY A 122 3.61 -2.66 2.10
CA GLY A 122 3.17 -3.04 3.44
C GLY A 122 3.81 -4.32 3.93
N MET A 123 3.96 -5.34 3.06
CA MET A 123 4.67 -6.57 3.42
C MET A 123 6.15 -6.31 3.76
N ALA A 124 6.83 -5.41 3.05
CA ALA A 124 8.21 -5.05 3.37
C ALA A 124 8.34 -4.40 4.76
N TRP A 125 7.29 -3.75 5.26
CA TRP A 125 7.24 -3.24 6.63
C TRP A 125 7.17 -4.33 7.71
N ASN A 126 6.81 -5.58 7.39
CA ASN A 126 6.92 -6.71 8.31
C ASN A 126 8.38 -6.97 8.72
N LEU A 127 9.33 -6.56 7.89
CA LEU A 127 10.78 -6.76 8.08
C LEU A 127 11.50 -5.41 8.24
N ARG A 128 10.92 -4.51 9.03
CA ARG A 128 11.50 -3.18 9.29
C ARG A 128 12.93 -3.30 9.82
N GLY A 129 13.83 -2.50 9.25
CA GLY A 129 15.23 -2.45 9.66
C GLY A 129 16.11 -3.58 9.11
N ALA A 130 15.60 -4.46 8.24
CA ALA A 130 16.42 -5.46 7.58
C ALA A 130 17.50 -4.80 6.70
N SER A 131 18.73 -5.27 6.81
CA SER A 131 19.88 -4.72 6.08
C SER A 131 20.01 -5.21 4.63
N THR A 132 19.21 -6.21 4.25
CA THR A 132 19.26 -6.85 2.94
C THR A 132 18.12 -6.38 2.04
N LEU A 133 18.19 -6.73 0.75
CA LEU A 133 17.10 -6.53 -0.20
C LEU A 133 15.89 -7.35 0.24
N LEU A 134 14.70 -6.76 0.20
CA LEU A 134 13.44 -7.39 0.52
C LEU A 134 12.64 -7.62 -0.76
N CYS A 135 12.17 -8.84 -0.95
CA CYS A 135 11.36 -9.27 -2.07
C CYS A 135 10.06 -9.94 -1.58
N PRO A 136 9.03 -9.18 -1.21
CA PRO A 136 7.72 -9.75 -0.96
C PRO A 136 7.12 -10.29 -2.26
N VAL A 137 6.50 -11.48 -2.17
CA VAL A 137 5.94 -12.21 -3.31
C VAL A 137 4.52 -12.66 -3.00
N LEU A 138 3.57 -12.30 -3.85
CA LEU A 138 2.18 -12.75 -3.76
C LEU A 138 1.80 -13.57 -5.00
N ASN A 139 0.87 -14.48 -4.81
CA ASN A 139 0.29 -15.20 -5.92
C ASN A 139 -0.55 -14.25 -6.80
N SER A 140 -0.39 -14.38 -8.10
CA SER A 140 -1.24 -13.80 -9.11
C SER A 140 -2.14 -14.88 -9.71
N ARG A 141 -2.76 -14.59 -10.81
CA ARG A 141 -3.57 -15.57 -11.55
C ARG A 141 -2.70 -16.37 -12.52
N ARG A 142 -3.13 -17.59 -12.87
CA ARG A 142 -2.50 -18.42 -13.89
C ARG A 142 -1.05 -18.83 -13.61
N GLY A 143 -0.65 -18.95 -12.34
CA GLY A 143 0.73 -19.33 -11.97
C GLY A 143 1.74 -18.19 -12.11
N GLU A 144 1.28 -16.96 -12.25
CA GLU A 144 2.14 -15.79 -12.19
C GLU A 144 2.28 -15.30 -10.75
N LEU A 145 3.31 -14.48 -10.50
CA LEU A 145 3.64 -13.90 -9.22
C LEU A 145 3.60 -12.37 -9.31
N TYR A 146 3.17 -11.73 -8.24
CA TYR A 146 3.44 -10.32 -8.00
C TYR A 146 4.67 -10.19 -7.11
N TRP A 147 5.61 -9.31 -7.44
CA TRP A 147 6.74 -8.98 -6.58
C TRP A 147 7.15 -7.52 -6.76
N ALA A 148 7.93 -7.03 -5.82
CA ALA A 148 8.63 -5.76 -5.86
C ALA A 148 9.92 -5.88 -5.03
N LEU A 149 10.86 -4.97 -5.20
CA LEU A 149 12.08 -4.97 -4.44
C LEU A 149 12.19 -3.71 -3.59
N PHE A 150 12.51 -3.91 -2.33
CA PHE A 150 12.65 -2.83 -1.35
C PHE A 150 13.95 -2.95 -0.58
N ARG A 151 14.40 -1.82 -0.04
CA ARG A 151 15.56 -1.75 0.87
C ARG A 151 15.30 -0.71 1.94
N TRP A 152 15.71 -1.00 3.15
CA TRP A 152 15.70 0.00 4.22
C TRP A 152 16.94 0.89 4.13
N ALA A 153 16.74 2.19 4.05
CA ALA A 153 17.77 3.21 4.21
C ALA A 153 17.74 3.67 5.68
N GLY A 154 18.60 3.07 6.49
CA GLY A 154 18.49 3.17 7.95
C GLY A 154 17.26 2.41 8.49
N ASN A 155 16.78 2.78 9.68
CA ASN A 155 15.69 2.06 10.33
C ASN A 155 14.28 2.56 9.94
N ASP A 156 14.17 3.72 9.29
CA ASP A 156 12.89 4.43 9.19
C ASP A 156 12.45 4.75 7.76
N ARG A 157 13.32 4.60 6.77
CA ARG A 157 12.98 4.90 5.39
C ARG A 157 13.04 3.67 4.51
N LEU A 158 11.87 3.21 4.05
CA LEU A 158 11.78 2.16 3.05
C LEU A 158 11.95 2.77 1.65
N GLU A 159 12.94 2.31 0.91
CA GLU A 159 13.18 2.70 -0.48
C GLU A 159 12.71 1.58 -1.41
N ARG A 160 11.97 1.97 -2.44
CA ARG A 160 11.55 1.07 -3.51
C ARG A 160 12.67 0.98 -4.54
N VAL A 161 13.31 -0.19 -4.62
CA VAL A 161 14.38 -0.50 -5.59
C VAL A 161 13.80 -0.88 -6.94
N MET A 162 12.68 -1.64 -6.94
CA MET A 162 11.93 -2.02 -8.12
C MET A 162 10.43 -1.90 -7.84
N SER A 163 9.70 -1.30 -8.79
CA SER A 163 8.24 -1.20 -8.72
C SER A 163 7.59 -2.57 -8.83
N GLU A 164 6.29 -2.62 -8.52
CA GLU A 164 5.48 -3.83 -8.60
C GLU A 164 5.53 -4.44 -10.01
N GLN A 165 5.88 -5.71 -10.06
CA GLN A 165 5.95 -6.53 -11.28
C GLN A 165 4.92 -7.64 -11.22
N VAL A 166 4.59 -8.20 -12.37
CA VAL A 166 3.83 -9.44 -12.52
C VAL A 166 4.48 -10.29 -13.60
N GLY A 167 4.60 -11.59 -13.35
CA GLY A 167 5.21 -12.51 -14.31
C GLY A 167 5.52 -13.87 -13.72
N THR A 168 6.35 -14.62 -14.43
CA THR A 168 6.70 -15.99 -14.07
C THR A 168 7.77 -16.07 -12.97
N ALA A 169 7.90 -17.22 -12.34
CA ALA A 169 8.97 -17.53 -11.40
C ALA A 169 10.38 -17.24 -11.99
N ALA A 170 10.57 -17.52 -13.28
CA ALA A 170 11.83 -17.25 -13.99
C ALA A 170 12.15 -15.75 -14.05
N MET A 171 11.16 -14.92 -14.32
CA MET A 171 11.33 -13.45 -14.34
C MET A 171 11.68 -12.92 -12.95
N LEU A 172 11.00 -13.41 -11.89
CA LEU A 172 11.32 -13.08 -10.52
C LEU A 172 12.76 -13.48 -10.18
N GLY A 173 13.15 -14.74 -10.44
CA GLY A 173 14.52 -15.22 -10.18
C GLY A 173 15.59 -14.37 -10.85
N SER A 174 15.36 -13.98 -12.11
CA SER A 174 16.26 -13.11 -12.87
C SER A 174 16.33 -11.67 -12.35
N SER A 175 15.35 -11.21 -11.58
CA SER A 175 15.32 -9.87 -11.00
C SER A 175 16.09 -9.74 -9.70
N LEU A 176 16.45 -10.86 -9.06
CA LEU A 176 17.17 -10.88 -7.80
C LEU A 176 18.66 -10.70 -7.99
N THR A 177 19.28 -9.92 -7.13
CA THR A 177 20.74 -9.66 -7.13
C THR A 177 21.28 -9.66 -5.70
N GLY A 178 22.48 -10.20 -5.51
CA GLY A 178 23.16 -10.24 -4.21
C GLY A 178 22.38 -11.04 -3.17
N SER A 179 22.29 -10.53 -1.94
CA SER A 179 21.52 -11.17 -0.86
C SER A 179 20.13 -10.56 -0.76
N ALA A 180 19.09 -11.40 -0.81
CA ALA A 180 17.69 -10.97 -0.72
C ALA A 180 16.89 -11.85 0.24
N VAL A 181 16.02 -11.24 1.04
CA VAL A 181 14.98 -11.93 1.78
C VAL A 181 13.76 -12.05 0.88
N VAL A 182 13.41 -13.27 0.48
CA VAL A 182 12.24 -13.55 -0.36
C VAL A 182 11.17 -14.18 0.52
N PHE A 183 9.95 -13.66 0.49
CA PHE A 183 8.89 -14.09 1.41
C PHE A 183 7.49 -13.77 0.87
N GLY A 184 6.49 -14.41 1.44
CA GLY A 184 5.09 -14.27 1.07
C GLY A 184 4.49 -15.56 0.54
N GLU A 185 3.17 -15.59 0.33
CA GLU A 185 2.47 -16.79 -0.13
C GLU A 185 2.95 -17.27 -1.51
N GLY A 186 3.28 -16.33 -2.40
CA GLY A 186 3.79 -16.66 -3.74
C GLY A 186 5.16 -17.33 -3.69
N TRP A 187 6.01 -16.93 -2.76
CA TRP A 187 7.28 -17.61 -2.51
C TRP A 187 7.06 -19.05 -2.01
N THR A 188 6.18 -19.24 -1.04
CA THR A 188 5.91 -20.57 -0.46
C THR A 188 5.41 -21.57 -1.50
N VAL A 189 4.61 -21.12 -2.48
CA VAL A 189 4.04 -21.97 -3.53
C VAL A 189 5.05 -22.25 -4.63
N GLU A 190 5.80 -21.24 -5.08
CA GLU A 190 6.66 -21.31 -6.28
C GLU A 190 8.16 -21.34 -5.96
N GLU A 191 8.53 -21.62 -4.71
CA GLU A 191 9.93 -21.59 -4.24
C GLU A 191 10.86 -22.38 -5.14
N SER A 192 10.51 -23.63 -5.47
CA SER A 192 11.35 -24.50 -6.30
C SER A 192 11.59 -23.92 -7.69
N ALA A 193 10.55 -23.37 -8.32
CA ALA A 193 10.63 -22.78 -9.64
C ALA A 193 11.45 -21.48 -9.64
N VAL A 194 11.29 -20.67 -8.61
CA VAL A 194 12.08 -19.43 -8.44
C VAL A 194 13.55 -19.78 -8.18
N ARG A 195 13.84 -20.71 -7.26
CA ARG A 195 15.23 -21.15 -6.95
C ARG A 195 15.94 -21.71 -8.18
N ALA A 196 15.25 -22.45 -9.05
CA ALA A 196 15.82 -22.97 -10.29
C ALA A 196 16.23 -21.86 -11.28
N SER A 197 15.68 -20.66 -11.12
CA SER A 197 15.91 -19.50 -12.00
C SER A 197 16.84 -18.44 -11.40
N ILE A 198 17.28 -18.61 -10.15
CA ILE A 198 18.17 -17.70 -9.47
C ILE A 198 19.61 -17.97 -9.88
N SER A 199 20.37 -16.91 -10.16
CA SER A 199 21.82 -17.02 -10.39
C SER A 199 22.54 -17.56 -9.14
N SER A 200 23.61 -18.33 -9.34
CA SER A 200 24.47 -18.85 -8.26
C SER A 200 25.11 -17.75 -7.40
N SER A 201 25.16 -16.53 -7.89
CA SER A 201 25.64 -15.35 -7.15
C SER A 201 24.62 -14.74 -6.18
N VAL A 202 23.37 -15.20 -6.21
CA VAL A 202 22.30 -14.70 -5.35
C VAL A 202 22.12 -15.59 -4.12
N THR A 203 22.13 -14.98 -2.94
CA THR A 203 21.83 -15.66 -1.68
C THR A 203 20.39 -15.34 -1.26
N VAL A 204 19.53 -16.36 -1.20
CA VAL A 204 18.16 -16.21 -0.71
C VAL A 204 18.12 -16.51 0.79
N ILE A 205 17.58 -15.57 1.54
CA ILE A 205 17.32 -15.69 2.98
C ILE A 205 15.82 -15.83 3.16
N GLU A 206 15.39 -16.78 3.96
CA GLU A 206 13.97 -16.97 4.27
C GLU A 206 13.53 -16.07 5.42
N ALA A 207 12.37 -15.47 5.28
CA ALA A 207 11.76 -14.74 6.37
C ALA A 207 11.03 -15.69 7.33
N SER A 208 10.80 -15.22 8.57
CA SER A 208 9.95 -15.92 9.53
C SER A 208 8.51 -16.05 9.04
N ASP A 209 7.79 -17.07 9.50
CA ASP A 209 6.38 -17.28 9.12
C ASP A 209 5.48 -16.10 9.43
N SER A 210 5.80 -15.33 10.46
CA SER A 210 5.05 -14.12 10.83
C SER A 210 5.11 -12.99 9.79
N ALA A 211 6.10 -13.01 8.89
CA ALA A 211 6.27 -12.01 7.85
C ALA A 211 5.57 -12.38 6.52
N LYS A 212 5.11 -13.62 6.37
CA LYS A 212 4.59 -14.16 5.09
C LYS A 212 3.31 -13.48 4.60
N ASN A 213 2.41 -13.13 5.52
CA ASN A 213 1.13 -12.55 5.15
C ASN A 213 1.15 -11.02 5.20
N PRO A 214 0.42 -10.35 4.29
CA PRO A 214 0.12 -8.94 4.44
C PRO A 214 -0.58 -8.68 5.78
N SER A 215 -0.23 -7.59 6.46
CA SER A 215 -0.72 -7.28 7.80
C SER A 215 -1.24 -5.85 7.89
N ALA A 216 -2.39 -5.67 8.53
CA ALA A 216 -2.90 -4.34 8.82
C ALA A 216 -1.98 -3.54 9.76
N VAL A 217 -1.20 -4.22 10.61
CA VAL A 217 -0.18 -3.53 11.43
C VAL A 217 0.86 -2.86 10.53
N SER A 218 1.39 -3.57 9.55
CA SER A 218 2.41 -3.04 8.65
C SER A 218 1.84 -2.01 7.69
N ILE A 219 0.61 -2.19 7.20
CA ILE A 219 -0.13 -1.17 6.45
C ILE A 219 -0.33 0.09 7.30
N GLY A 220 -0.67 -0.07 8.57
CA GLY A 220 -0.84 1.04 9.51
C GLY A 220 0.45 1.80 9.78
N LEU A 221 1.56 1.10 10.00
CA LEU A 221 2.88 1.71 10.21
C LEU A 221 3.33 2.49 8.97
N ALA A 222 3.24 1.89 7.78
CA ALA A 222 3.51 2.57 6.52
C ALA A 222 2.57 3.77 6.30
N GLY A 223 1.29 3.61 6.66
CA GLY A 223 0.27 4.66 6.58
C GLY A 223 0.56 5.83 7.51
N ILE A 224 0.95 5.58 8.76
CA ILE A 224 1.35 6.61 9.72
C ILE A 224 2.52 7.43 9.18
N GLU A 225 3.53 6.76 8.63
CA GLU A 225 4.69 7.44 8.03
C GLU A 225 4.28 8.35 6.86
N ARG A 226 3.36 7.88 6.00
CA ARG A 226 2.80 8.69 4.91
C ARG A 226 2.00 9.87 5.43
N LEU A 227 1.13 9.67 6.43
CA LEU A 227 0.33 10.73 7.03
C LEU A 227 1.20 11.81 7.69
N ARG A 228 2.30 11.43 8.35
CA ARG A 228 3.28 12.37 8.91
C ARG A 228 3.93 13.25 7.85
N ARG A 229 4.15 12.71 6.65
CA ARG A 229 4.65 13.48 5.49
C ARG A 229 3.58 14.28 4.76
N GLY A 230 2.32 14.24 5.24
CA GLY A 230 1.20 14.86 4.53
C GLY A 230 0.77 14.12 3.26
N GLU A 231 1.25 12.90 3.06
CA GLU A 231 0.92 12.05 1.91
C GLU A 231 -0.39 11.30 2.18
N HIS A 232 -1.49 11.94 1.90
CA HIS A 232 -2.81 11.31 1.97
C HIS A 232 -3.48 11.33 0.60
N ALA A 233 -4.37 10.38 0.41
CA ALA A 233 -5.08 10.21 -0.84
C ALA A 233 -6.01 11.40 -1.14
N GLY A 234 -5.94 11.92 -2.34
CA GLY A 234 -6.87 12.91 -2.88
C GLY A 234 -8.23 12.32 -3.26
N GLY A 235 -8.96 12.96 -4.17
CA GLY A 235 -10.15 12.37 -4.80
C GLY A 235 -9.79 11.38 -5.90
N GLY A 236 -10.63 10.36 -6.12
CA GLY A 236 -10.45 9.42 -7.23
C GLY A 236 -9.46 8.28 -6.98
N ILE A 237 -9.44 7.74 -5.78
CA ILE A 237 -8.62 6.59 -5.41
C ILE A 237 -9.11 5.33 -6.13
N SER A 238 -8.20 4.59 -6.73
CA SER A 238 -8.46 3.27 -7.32
C SER A 238 -7.41 2.27 -6.84
N PRO A 239 -7.74 0.97 -6.78
CA PRO A 239 -6.75 -0.06 -6.53
C PRO A 239 -5.60 -0.03 -7.54
N LEU A 240 -4.43 -0.46 -7.11
CA LEU A 240 -3.25 -0.64 -7.94
C LEU A 240 -3.38 -1.95 -8.71
N TYR A 241 -3.88 -1.86 -9.92
CA TYR A 241 -3.99 -3.01 -10.82
C TYR A 241 -2.69 -3.16 -11.61
N VAL A 242 -1.80 -4.06 -11.17
CA VAL A 242 -0.56 -4.40 -11.88
C VAL A 242 -0.88 -5.30 -13.07
N GLN A 243 -1.87 -6.18 -12.91
CA GLN A 243 -2.37 -7.07 -13.98
C GLN A 243 -3.74 -6.59 -14.46
N ARG A 244 -3.96 -6.71 -15.77
CA ARG A 244 -5.27 -6.46 -16.37
C ARG A 244 -6.30 -7.48 -15.90
N THR A 245 -7.55 -7.06 -15.76
CA THR A 245 -8.62 -7.98 -15.35
C THR A 245 -8.86 -9.03 -16.45
N ALA A 246 -9.37 -10.21 -16.07
CA ALA A 246 -9.73 -11.24 -17.04
C ALA A 246 -10.78 -10.76 -18.07
N ALA A 247 -11.65 -9.83 -17.66
CA ALA A 247 -12.65 -9.22 -18.55
C ALA A 247 -11.98 -8.28 -19.57
N GLU A 248 -10.98 -7.51 -19.18
CA GLU A 248 -10.21 -6.64 -20.08
C GLU A 248 -9.41 -7.45 -21.08
N LEU A 249 -8.73 -8.51 -20.62
CA LEU A 249 -7.99 -9.41 -21.52
C LEU A 249 -8.92 -10.05 -22.54
N LYS A 250 -10.07 -10.61 -22.10
CA LYS A 250 -11.05 -11.23 -22.99
C LYS A 250 -11.65 -10.23 -23.99
N TYR A 251 -11.84 -8.98 -23.56
CA TYR A 251 -12.35 -7.92 -24.44
C TYR A 251 -11.31 -7.52 -25.49
N GLU A 252 -10.04 -7.44 -25.13
CA GLU A 252 -8.93 -7.18 -26.06
C GLU A 252 -8.72 -8.37 -27.03
N GLU A 253 -8.79 -9.61 -26.56
CA GLU A 253 -8.77 -10.82 -27.40
C GLU A 253 -9.90 -10.83 -28.44
N SER A 254 -11.05 -10.20 -28.13
CA SER A 254 -12.15 -10.01 -29.05
C SER A 254 -11.99 -8.84 -30.03
N GLY A 255 -10.82 -8.18 -30.06
CA GLY A 255 -10.50 -7.06 -30.94
C GLY A 255 -10.96 -5.69 -30.43
N GLY A 256 -11.42 -5.60 -29.20
CA GLY A 256 -11.80 -4.33 -28.56
C GLY A 256 -10.63 -3.64 -27.83
N ILE A 257 -10.65 -2.32 -27.75
CA ILE A 257 -9.74 -1.58 -26.88
C ILE A 257 -10.42 -1.41 -25.52
N SER A 258 -9.81 -1.93 -24.46
CA SER A 258 -10.36 -1.85 -23.09
C SER A 258 -10.75 -0.42 -22.71
N PRO A 259 -11.91 -0.20 -22.11
CA PRO A 259 -12.31 1.12 -21.59
C PRO A 259 -11.31 1.72 -20.61
N VAL A 260 -10.56 0.88 -19.89
CA VAL A 260 -9.50 1.30 -18.97
C VAL A 260 -8.28 1.80 -19.75
N THR A 261 -7.87 1.08 -20.79
CA THR A 261 -6.79 1.49 -21.71
C THR A 261 -7.11 2.84 -22.35
N LEU A 262 -8.33 2.99 -22.89
CA LEU A 262 -8.81 4.27 -23.45
C LEU A 262 -8.80 5.40 -22.41
N ARG A 263 -9.15 5.13 -21.16
CA ARG A 263 -9.11 6.12 -20.08
C ARG A 263 -7.67 6.49 -19.71
N GLN A 264 -6.77 5.52 -19.64
CA GLN A 264 -5.35 5.74 -19.37
C GLN A 264 -4.70 6.57 -20.48
N GLU A 265 -4.97 6.27 -21.74
CA GLU A 265 -4.50 7.06 -22.88
C GLU A 265 -5.04 8.50 -22.86
N ARG A 266 -6.32 8.69 -22.52
CA ARG A 266 -6.92 10.02 -22.38
C ARG A 266 -6.27 10.81 -21.26
N VAL A 267 -5.96 10.18 -20.13
CA VAL A 267 -5.27 10.80 -19.01
C VAL A 267 -3.83 11.13 -19.39
N ALA A 268 -3.11 10.21 -20.02
CA ALA A 268 -1.75 10.43 -20.51
C ALA A 268 -1.67 11.58 -21.51
N LYS A 269 -2.60 11.64 -22.48
CA LYS A 269 -2.72 12.76 -23.43
C LYS A 269 -2.96 14.09 -22.72
N LYS A 270 -3.84 14.14 -21.70
CA LYS A 270 -4.09 15.38 -20.92
C LYS A 270 -2.87 15.82 -20.12
N VAL A 271 -2.16 14.87 -19.51
CA VAL A 271 -0.93 15.17 -18.75
C VAL A 271 0.16 15.70 -19.67
N ASN A 272 0.39 15.04 -20.83
CA ASN A 272 1.38 15.47 -21.81
C ASN A 272 1.04 16.84 -22.41
N ALA A 273 -0.24 17.12 -22.68
CA ALA A 273 -0.67 18.42 -23.16
C ALA A 273 -0.41 19.54 -22.13
N ARG A 274 -0.67 19.28 -20.85
CA ARG A 274 -0.37 20.22 -19.75
C ARG A 274 1.13 20.48 -19.59
N LEU A 275 1.95 19.44 -19.71
CA LEU A 275 3.41 19.56 -19.65
C LEU A 275 3.97 20.33 -20.85
N ALA A 276 3.41 20.15 -22.05
CA ALA A 276 3.77 20.92 -23.25
C ALA A 276 3.43 22.40 -23.10
N THR A 277 2.25 22.73 -22.57
CA THR A 277 1.82 24.12 -22.32
C THR A 277 2.71 24.79 -21.26
N ALA A 278 3.06 24.08 -20.19
CA ALA A 278 3.94 24.59 -19.13
C ALA A 278 5.39 24.84 -19.62
N ARG A 279 5.86 24.07 -20.61
CA ARG A 279 7.17 24.32 -21.27
C ARG A 279 7.12 25.51 -22.23
N GLY A 280 6.01 25.73 -22.92
CA GLY A 280 5.82 26.86 -23.87
C GLY A 280 5.75 28.25 -23.20
N THR A 281 5.30 28.31 -21.94
CA THR A 281 5.21 29.57 -21.18
C THR A 281 6.54 29.97 -20.53
N ARG A 282 7.51 29.06 -20.38
CA ARG A 282 8.86 29.38 -19.88
C ARG A 282 9.81 29.95 -20.95
N GLY A 283 9.45 29.86 -22.22
CA GLY A 283 10.30 30.32 -23.34
C GLY A 283 10.03 31.77 -23.83
N LYS A 284 9.04 32.47 -23.27
CA LYS A 284 8.68 33.85 -23.73
C LYS A 284 8.99 34.97 -22.74
N GLY A 285 9.92 34.76 -21.85
CA GLY A 285 10.26 35.76 -20.84
C GLY A 285 11.75 36.01 -20.71
N LYS A 286 12.48 36.30 -21.82
CA LYS A 286 13.80 36.96 -21.81
C LYS A 286 14.19 37.35 -23.22
N ASP A 287 13.59 38.41 -23.73
CA ASP A 287 14.18 39.32 -24.69
C ASP A 287 13.36 40.62 -24.65
N GLY A 288 13.91 41.65 -24.08
CA GLY A 288 13.29 42.97 -24.02
C GLY A 288 14.00 43.93 -23.10
N THR A 289 15.12 44.47 -23.63
CA THR A 289 15.82 45.71 -23.19
C THR A 289 16.44 45.70 -21.80
#